data_691d8f867591338589932566965f5543
#
_entry.id   691d8f867591338589932566965f5543
#
_cell.length_a   1.000
_cell.length_b   1.000
_cell.length_c   1.000
_cell.angle_alpha   90.00
_cell.angle_beta   90.00
_cell.angle_gamma   90.00
#
_symmetry.space_group_name_H-M   'P 1'
#
loop_
_entity.id
_entity.type
_entity.pdbx_description
1 polymer ?
#
loop_
_entity_poly.entity_id
_entity_poly.type
_entity_poly.pdbx_seq_one_letter_code
_entity_poly.pdbx_strand_id
1 'polypeptide(L)'
;EIYAQVLDAFAGKKVVVRTLDAGSDKPLRFATHPDEANPALGIRGIRIAEADRGILYRQLDGIAAAAKATDSSPWVMAPMIATALEAKDFAADVRERGLTPGVMIEIPAAALLAEHILEHVDFLSIGTNDLAQYTMAADRMSAQLAGLTDPWQPAVLALVAHTAAAGAKAGKPVGVCGEAAADPLLACVLVGLGITSLSAASAAVAHVGSKLATVTLAQCKEAAAAALKTDSTAAAREAVSAILG
;
A
#
# COMPACT_ATOMS: atom_id res chain seq x y z
N GLU A 1 -5.99 12.00 20.92
CA GLU A 1 -7.36 11.54 21.27
C GLU A 1 -7.88 10.56 20.21
N ILE A 2 -7.99 10.95 18.92
CA ILE A 2 -8.54 10.08 17.84
C ILE A 2 -7.75 8.77 17.69
N TYR A 3 -6.41 8.84 17.65
CA TYR A 3 -5.60 7.62 17.54
C TYR A 3 -5.81 6.67 18.73
N ALA A 4 -5.93 7.19 19.96
CA ALA A 4 -6.18 6.36 21.13
C ALA A 4 -7.52 5.62 21.03
N GLN A 5 -8.59 6.29 20.56
CA GLN A 5 -9.89 5.64 20.37
C GLN A 5 -9.81 4.46 19.39
N VAL A 6 -9.06 4.62 18.30
CA VAL A 6 -8.86 3.52 17.32
C VAL A 6 -8.04 2.40 17.95
N LEU A 7 -6.95 2.72 18.62
CA LEU A 7 -6.07 1.71 19.23
C LEU A 7 -6.78 0.93 20.33
N ASP A 8 -7.60 1.57 21.16
CA ASP A 8 -8.44 0.92 22.17
C ASP A 8 -9.49 -0.01 21.53
N ALA A 9 -10.16 0.46 20.46
CA ALA A 9 -11.17 -0.33 19.77
C ALA A 9 -10.58 -1.61 19.13
N PHE A 10 -9.30 -1.59 18.78
CA PHE A 10 -8.57 -2.71 18.21
C PHE A 10 -7.50 -3.27 19.14
N ALA A 11 -7.73 -3.21 20.46
CA ALA A 11 -6.80 -3.72 21.47
C ALA A 11 -6.37 -5.17 21.16
N GLY A 12 -5.07 -5.44 21.20
CA GLY A 12 -4.49 -6.75 20.87
C GLY A 12 -4.49 -7.12 19.38
N LYS A 13 -4.89 -6.20 18.49
CA LYS A 13 -4.82 -6.37 17.03
C LYS A 13 -3.75 -5.47 16.43
N LYS A 14 -3.23 -5.89 15.27
CA LYS A 14 -2.33 -5.04 14.50
C LYS A 14 -3.09 -3.85 13.93
N VAL A 15 -2.66 -2.65 14.25
CA VAL A 15 -3.16 -1.41 13.66
C VAL A 15 -2.05 -0.76 12.86
N VAL A 16 -2.34 -0.41 11.61
CA VAL A 16 -1.42 0.32 10.73
C VAL A 16 -1.96 1.74 10.54
N VAL A 17 -1.13 2.73 10.84
CA VAL A 17 -1.46 4.15 10.65
C VAL A 17 -0.63 4.68 9.50
N ARG A 18 -1.30 5.20 8.47
CA ARG A 18 -0.64 5.94 7.40
C ARG A 18 -0.47 7.39 7.80
N THR A 19 0.72 7.95 7.58
CA THR A 19 0.93 9.39 7.71
C THR A 19 0.17 10.17 6.63
N LEU A 20 0.10 11.47 6.78
CA LEU A 20 -0.68 12.35 5.92
C LEU A 20 -0.36 12.11 4.44
N ASP A 21 -1.40 11.86 3.65
CA ASP A 21 -1.35 11.78 2.20
C ASP A 21 -2.25 12.87 1.61
N ALA A 22 -1.76 14.09 1.65
CA ALA A 22 -2.37 15.27 1.05
C ALA A 22 -1.41 15.87 0.02
N GLY A 23 -1.92 16.75 -0.80
CA GLY A 23 -1.22 17.46 -1.84
C GLY A 23 -2.20 18.31 -2.63
N SER A 24 -1.77 18.93 -3.72
CA SER A 24 -2.66 19.76 -4.56
C SER A 24 -3.75 18.94 -5.26
N ASP A 25 -3.54 17.63 -5.44
CA ASP A 25 -4.54 16.66 -5.91
C ASP A 25 -5.56 16.27 -4.81
N LYS A 26 -5.17 16.43 -3.54
CA LYS A 26 -6.01 16.20 -2.35
C LYS A 26 -5.82 17.37 -1.37
N PRO A 27 -6.37 18.55 -1.68
CA PRO A 27 -5.97 19.79 -1.04
C PRO A 27 -6.36 19.84 0.44
N LEU A 28 -5.41 20.25 1.26
CA LEU A 28 -5.62 20.72 2.62
C LEU A 28 -5.10 22.16 2.70
N ARG A 29 -5.79 23.03 3.43
CA ARG A 29 -5.44 24.46 3.49
C ARG A 29 -3.98 24.76 3.87
N PHE A 30 -3.35 23.87 4.65
CA PHE A 30 -1.97 24.02 5.12
C PHE A 30 -0.96 23.18 4.32
N ALA A 31 -1.41 22.43 3.31
CA ALA A 31 -0.58 21.51 2.52
C ALA A 31 -0.99 21.53 1.04
N THR A 32 -1.17 22.73 0.48
CA THR A 32 -1.55 22.94 -0.91
C THR A 32 -0.48 23.77 -1.61
N HIS A 33 -0.10 23.35 -2.80
CA HIS A 33 0.82 24.06 -3.70
C HIS A 33 0.02 24.42 -4.98
N PRO A 34 -0.66 25.58 -5.02
CA PRO A 34 -1.67 25.90 -6.06
C PRO A 34 -1.10 25.99 -7.48
N ASP A 35 0.20 26.19 -7.62
CA ASP A 35 0.86 26.41 -8.91
C ASP A 35 1.47 25.13 -9.51
N GLU A 36 1.15 23.95 -8.98
CA GLU A 36 1.64 22.69 -9.53
C GLU A 36 0.90 22.31 -10.82
N ALA A 37 1.65 22.19 -11.91
CA ALA A 37 1.09 21.77 -13.20
C ALA A 37 0.62 20.31 -13.21
N ASN A 38 1.23 19.46 -12.39
CA ASN A 38 0.93 18.02 -12.28
C ASN A 38 0.85 17.60 -10.81
N PRO A 39 -0.24 17.94 -10.09
CA PRO A 39 -0.34 17.71 -8.65
C PRO A 39 -0.11 16.27 -8.20
N ALA A 40 -0.55 15.28 -8.98
CA ALA A 40 -0.34 13.88 -8.67
C ALA A 40 1.13 13.44 -8.72
N LEU A 41 1.97 14.17 -9.47
CA LEU A 41 3.43 13.97 -9.57
C LEU A 41 4.22 14.95 -8.69
N GLY A 42 3.55 15.86 -8.02
CA GLY A 42 4.14 16.96 -7.28
C GLY A 42 4.39 16.67 -5.80
N ILE A 43 4.21 17.72 -4.99
CA ILE A 43 4.43 17.69 -3.55
C ILE A 43 3.20 17.11 -2.86
N ARG A 44 3.25 15.82 -2.57
CA ARG A 44 2.19 15.10 -1.84
C ARG A 44 2.79 14.02 -0.93
N GLY A 45 2.00 13.57 0.03
CA GLY A 45 2.39 12.52 0.97
C GLY A 45 3.63 12.91 1.76
N ILE A 46 4.63 12.03 1.82
CA ILE A 46 5.87 12.28 2.59
C ILE A 46 6.63 13.51 2.10
N ARG A 47 6.50 13.88 0.81
CA ARG A 47 7.20 15.02 0.24
C ARG A 47 6.81 16.37 0.88
N ILE A 48 5.62 16.45 1.49
CA ILE A 48 5.21 17.63 2.27
C ILE A 48 6.17 17.85 3.46
N ALA A 49 6.67 16.78 4.05
CA ALA A 49 7.61 16.86 5.16
C ALA A 49 8.99 17.40 4.78
N GLU A 50 9.35 17.46 3.49
CA GLU A 50 10.57 18.12 3.04
C GLU A 50 10.49 19.64 3.23
N ALA A 51 9.30 20.22 3.02
CA ALA A 51 9.06 21.65 3.21
C ALA A 51 8.78 21.99 4.69
N ASP A 52 8.01 21.16 5.40
CA ASP A 52 7.71 21.33 6.84
C ASP A 52 7.69 19.96 7.56
N ARG A 53 8.85 19.58 8.07
CA ARG A 53 8.97 18.38 8.92
C ARG A 53 8.10 18.43 10.19
N GLY A 54 7.76 19.62 10.65
CA GLY A 54 6.88 19.80 11.82
C GLY A 54 5.49 19.16 11.62
N ILE A 55 4.99 19.08 10.41
CA ILE A 55 3.71 18.39 10.11
C ILE A 55 3.85 16.89 10.43
N LEU A 56 4.90 16.25 9.91
CA LEU A 56 5.17 14.84 10.14
C LEU A 56 5.42 14.56 11.62
N TYR A 57 6.27 15.34 12.27
CA TYR A 57 6.65 15.13 13.66
C TYR A 57 5.45 15.26 14.61
N ARG A 58 4.59 16.27 14.43
CA ARG A 58 3.35 16.40 15.23
C ARG A 58 2.43 15.19 15.06
N GLN A 59 2.36 14.60 13.86
CA GLN A 59 1.58 13.40 13.63
C GLN A 59 2.20 12.19 14.32
N LEU A 60 3.50 11.96 14.17
CA LEU A 60 4.22 10.85 14.80
C LEU A 60 4.17 10.96 16.33
N ASP A 61 4.35 12.15 16.89
CA ASP A 61 4.25 12.41 18.35
C ASP A 61 2.84 12.10 18.86
N GLY A 62 1.81 12.48 18.11
CA GLY A 62 0.42 12.16 18.42
C GLY A 62 0.12 10.66 18.40
N ILE A 63 0.70 9.92 17.45
CA ILE A 63 0.59 8.45 17.38
C ILE A 63 1.32 7.81 18.56
N ALA A 64 2.56 8.24 18.86
CA ALA A 64 3.35 7.72 19.96
C ALA A 64 2.70 7.97 21.33
N ALA A 65 2.14 9.16 21.52
CA ALA A 65 1.38 9.48 22.75
C ALA A 65 0.14 8.59 22.91
N ALA A 66 -0.57 8.33 21.82
CA ALA A 66 -1.71 7.41 21.83
C ALA A 66 -1.29 5.97 22.11
N ALA A 67 -0.24 5.49 21.47
CA ALA A 67 0.33 4.16 21.70
C ALA A 67 0.70 3.93 23.16
N LYS A 68 1.36 4.93 23.78
CA LYS A 68 1.70 4.90 25.21
C LYS A 68 0.46 4.89 26.11
N ALA A 69 -0.55 5.67 25.77
CA ALA A 69 -1.78 5.77 26.57
C ALA A 69 -2.63 4.50 26.54
N THR A 70 -2.55 3.71 25.46
CA THR A 70 -3.35 2.50 25.23
C THR A 70 -2.54 1.20 25.35
N ASP A 71 -1.28 1.29 25.79
CA ASP A 71 -0.34 0.15 25.84
C ASP A 71 -0.34 -0.67 24.54
N SER A 72 -0.27 0.02 23.40
CA SER A 72 -0.33 -0.58 22.08
C SER A 72 0.92 -0.28 21.25
N SER A 73 1.14 -1.06 20.18
CA SER A 73 2.32 -0.93 19.30
C SER A 73 1.87 -0.79 17.84
N PRO A 74 1.33 0.38 17.45
CA PRO A 74 0.88 0.60 16.08
C PRO A 74 2.07 0.62 15.12
N TRP A 75 1.81 0.17 13.90
CA TRP A 75 2.71 0.27 12.79
C TRP A 75 2.43 1.57 12.03
N VAL A 76 3.47 2.26 11.58
CA VAL A 76 3.32 3.56 10.92
C VAL A 76 3.95 3.51 9.54
N MET A 77 3.23 3.92 8.50
CA MET A 77 3.74 3.92 7.14
C MET A 77 3.66 5.28 6.47
N ALA A 78 4.70 5.60 5.69
CA ALA A 78 4.73 6.78 4.83
C ALA A 78 4.15 6.48 3.45
N PRO A 79 3.28 7.35 2.91
CA PRO A 79 2.88 7.33 1.51
C PRO A 79 3.94 7.98 0.61
N MET A 80 3.91 7.70 -0.69
CA MET A 80 4.70 8.36 -1.73
C MET A 80 6.23 8.23 -1.61
N ILE A 81 6.71 7.15 -1.00
CA ILE A 81 8.14 6.82 -0.97
C ILE A 81 8.59 6.40 -2.38
N ALA A 82 9.66 7.01 -2.87
CA ALA A 82 10.28 6.72 -4.17
C ALA A 82 11.68 6.10 -4.04
N THR A 83 12.40 6.39 -2.96
CA THR A 83 13.81 6.00 -2.77
C THR A 83 14.06 5.28 -1.46
N ALA A 84 15.13 4.48 -1.39
CA ALA A 84 15.55 3.85 -0.15
C ALA A 84 16.04 4.87 0.91
N LEU A 85 16.54 6.02 0.47
CA LEU A 85 16.97 7.10 1.39
C LEU A 85 15.76 7.72 2.10
N GLU A 86 14.69 8.06 1.37
CA GLU A 86 13.45 8.55 2.00
C GLU A 86 12.90 7.53 3.01
N ALA A 87 12.92 6.24 2.65
CA ALA A 87 12.48 5.16 3.55
C ALA A 87 13.35 5.08 4.81
N LYS A 88 14.67 5.22 4.67
CA LYS A 88 15.64 5.24 5.79
C LYS A 88 15.38 6.40 6.74
N ASP A 89 15.23 7.61 6.20
CA ASP A 89 15.03 8.83 7.00
C ASP A 89 13.69 8.77 7.75
N PHE A 90 12.62 8.35 7.06
CA PHE A 90 11.33 8.14 7.69
C PHE A 90 11.38 7.06 8.78
N ALA A 91 12.07 5.94 8.53
CA ALA A 91 12.20 4.87 9.51
C ALA A 91 12.93 5.32 10.77
N ALA A 92 13.96 6.19 10.63
CA ALA A 92 14.66 6.78 11.77
C ALA A 92 13.71 7.63 12.63
N ASP A 93 12.96 8.54 12.01
CA ASP A 93 11.98 9.40 12.68
C ASP A 93 10.91 8.61 13.46
N VAL A 94 10.44 7.50 12.87
CA VAL A 94 9.43 6.62 13.48
C VAL A 94 10.01 5.84 14.67
N ARG A 95 11.22 5.26 14.50
CA ARG A 95 11.88 4.47 15.56
C ARG A 95 12.31 5.33 16.76
N GLU A 96 12.71 6.58 16.53
CA GLU A 96 13.01 7.53 17.61
C GLU A 96 11.83 7.68 18.60
N ARG A 97 10.61 7.45 18.11
CA ARG A 97 9.37 7.51 18.89
C ARG A 97 8.87 6.15 19.40
N GLY A 98 9.70 5.10 19.25
CA GLY A 98 9.35 3.75 19.68
C GLY A 98 8.28 3.07 18.84
N LEU A 99 8.04 3.54 17.60
CA LEU A 99 7.05 3.00 16.67
C LEU A 99 7.69 2.10 15.62
N THR A 100 6.90 1.25 14.97
CA THR A 100 7.35 0.33 13.91
C THR A 100 7.18 0.96 12.53
N PRO A 101 8.26 1.22 11.77
CA PRO A 101 8.17 1.88 10.47
C PRO A 101 7.85 0.91 9.32
N GLY A 102 7.04 1.37 8.41
CA GLY A 102 6.82 0.78 7.10
C GLY A 102 6.61 1.86 6.04
N VAL A 103 6.48 1.46 4.79
CA VAL A 103 6.21 2.41 3.71
C VAL A 103 5.17 1.85 2.74
N MET A 104 4.49 2.75 2.06
CA MET A 104 3.67 2.40 0.92
C MET A 104 4.54 2.23 -0.33
N ILE A 105 4.30 1.14 -1.04
CA ILE A 105 4.84 0.90 -2.37
C ILE A 105 3.74 1.26 -3.36
N GLU A 106 3.80 2.46 -3.86
CA GLU A 106 2.80 3.01 -4.78
C GLU A 106 3.44 3.80 -5.93
N ILE A 107 4.77 3.91 -5.91
CA ILE A 107 5.58 4.43 -7.01
C ILE A 107 6.38 3.26 -7.60
N PRO A 108 6.40 3.06 -8.93
CA PRO A 108 7.12 1.94 -9.57
C PRO A 108 8.60 1.86 -9.18
N ALA A 109 9.27 2.99 -8.98
CA ALA A 109 10.66 3.03 -8.52
C ALA A 109 10.81 2.34 -7.15
N ALA A 110 9.89 2.58 -6.21
CA ALA A 110 9.91 1.95 -4.90
C ALA A 110 9.64 0.43 -4.99
N ALA A 111 8.76 0.00 -5.90
CA ALA A 111 8.53 -1.42 -6.13
C ALA A 111 9.79 -2.12 -6.65
N LEU A 112 10.51 -1.52 -7.60
CA LEU A 112 11.77 -2.04 -8.14
C LEU A 112 12.90 -2.05 -7.09
N LEU A 113 12.90 -1.11 -6.15
CA LEU A 113 13.89 -0.99 -5.08
C LEU A 113 13.43 -1.61 -3.75
N ALA A 114 12.39 -2.46 -3.77
CA ALA A 114 11.79 -3.01 -2.56
C ALA A 114 12.80 -3.72 -1.63
N GLU A 115 13.79 -4.43 -2.18
CA GLU A 115 14.85 -5.07 -1.38
C GLU A 115 15.65 -4.03 -0.59
N HIS A 116 16.10 -2.95 -1.23
CA HIS A 116 16.86 -1.88 -0.56
C HIS A 116 16.01 -1.11 0.46
N ILE A 117 14.74 -0.87 0.15
CA ILE A 117 13.80 -0.24 1.09
C ILE A 117 13.62 -1.11 2.33
N LEU A 118 13.49 -2.43 2.16
CA LEU A 118 13.32 -3.39 3.26
C LEU A 118 14.55 -3.48 4.19
N GLU A 119 15.72 -3.03 3.78
CA GLU A 119 16.87 -2.89 4.69
C GLU A 119 16.57 -1.89 5.82
N HIS A 120 15.68 -0.93 5.59
CA HIS A 120 15.42 0.17 6.50
C HIS A 120 14.08 0.09 7.23
N VAL A 121 13.07 -0.56 6.66
CA VAL A 121 11.71 -0.63 7.22
C VAL A 121 11.32 -2.07 7.59
N ASP A 122 10.25 -2.22 8.38
CA ASP A 122 9.86 -3.50 8.95
C ASP A 122 8.68 -4.15 8.21
N PHE A 123 7.99 -3.39 7.35
CA PHE A 123 6.92 -3.89 6.50
C PHE A 123 6.69 -2.98 5.28
N LEU A 124 6.02 -3.54 4.26
CA LEU A 124 5.54 -2.80 3.09
C LEU A 124 4.02 -2.93 2.98
N SER A 125 3.39 -1.90 2.41
CA SER A 125 1.98 -1.92 2.00
C SER A 125 1.87 -1.40 0.57
N ILE A 126 1.38 -2.22 -0.35
CA ILE A 126 1.27 -1.83 -1.76
C ILE A 126 -0.01 -1.04 -1.96
N GLY A 127 0.11 0.21 -2.40
CA GLY A 127 -0.99 1.11 -2.76
C GLY A 127 -1.36 0.96 -4.23
N THR A 128 -2.24 0.03 -4.56
CA THR A 128 -2.48 -0.39 -5.95
C THR A 128 -3.08 0.69 -6.83
N ASN A 129 -3.85 1.63 -6.28
CA ASN A 129 -4.48 2.70 -7.05
C ASN A 129 -3.43 3.66 -7.64
N ASP A 130 -2.52 4.16 -6.79
CA ASP A 130 -1.44 5.04 -7.22
C ASP A 130 -0.36 4.25 -7.98
N LEU A 131 -0.08 2.99 -7.60
CA LEU A 131 0.84 2.14 -8.34
C LEU A 131 0.37 1.93 -9.79
N ALA A 132 -0.92 1.65 -10.01
CA ALA A 132 -1.47 1.53 -11.36
C ALA A 132 -1.39 2.85 -12.13
N GLN A 133 -1.77 3.96 -11.51
CA GLN A 133 -1.67 5.31 -12.09
C GLN A 133 -0.27 5.60 -12.61
N TYR A 134 0.75 5.40 -11.78
CA TYR A 134 2.13 5.73 -12.15
C TYR A 134 2.79 4.71 -13.07
N THR A 135 2.44 3.43 -12.94
CA THR A 135 2.93 2.37 -13.84
C THR A 135 2.42 2.58 -15.26
N MET A 136 1.14 2.94 -15.40
CA MET A 136 0.48 3.08 -16.70
C MET A 136 0.51 4.52 -17.23
N ALA A 137 1.08 5.48 -16.46
CA ALA A 137 1.09 6.90 -16.79
C ALA A 137 -0.33 7.44 -17.13
N ALA A 138 -1.33 7.00 -16.37
CA ALA A 138 -2.74 7.31 -16.62
C ALA A 138 -3.38 7.90 -15.37
N ASP A 139 -4.05 9.04 -15.53
CA ASP A 139 -4.78 9.68 -14.44
C ASP A 139 -5.99 8.82 -14.03
N ARG A 140 -5.99 8.32 -12.80
CA ARG A 140 -7.09 7.50 -12.26
C ARG A 140 -8.41 8.25 -12.10
N MET A 141 -8.38 9.58 -12.13
CA MET A 141 -9.59 10.43 -12.08
C MET A 141 -10.23 10.57 -13.45
N SER A 142 -9.54 10.18 -14.53
CA SER A 142 -10.05 10.20 -15.88
C SER A 142 -10.85 8.93 -16.19
N ALA A 143 -12.17 9.06 -16.32
CA ALA A 143 -13.03 7.95 -16.71
C ALA A 143 -12.65 7.34 -18.07
N GLN A 144 -12.07 8.11 -18.97
CA GLN A 144 -11.61 7.64 -20.27
C GLN A 144 -10.39 6.70 -20.16
N LEU A 145 -9.61 6.81 -19.07
CA LEU A 145 -8.41 6.03 -18.84
C LEU A 145 -8.61 4.91 -17.81
N ALA A 146 -9.85 4.67 -17.35
CA ALA A 146 -10.16 3.68 -16.32
C ALA A 146 -9.66 2.26 -16.66
N GLY A 147 -9.64 1.89 -17.95
CA GLY A 147 -9.09 0.61 -18.38
C GLY A 147 -7.57 0.48 -18.20
N LEU A 148 -6.83 1.60 -18.20
CA LEU A 148 -5.40 1.61 -17.93
C LEU A 148 -5.08 1.53 -16.45
N THR A 149 -5.92 2.11 -15.59
CA THR A 149 -5.71 2.13 -14.14
C THR A 149 -6.32 0.91 -13.42
N ASP A 150 -6.79 -0.08 -14.18
CA ASP A 150 -7.30 -1.34 -13.66
C ASP A 150 -6.17 -2.12 -12.93
N PRO A 151 -6.35 -2.53 -11.65
CA PRO A 151 -5.32 -3.24 -10.90
C PRO A 151 -4.97 -4.64 -11.45
N TRP A 152 -5.74 -5.17 -12.39
CA TRP A 152 -5.43 -6.40 -13.13
C TRP A 152 -4.42 -6.20 -14.26
N GLN A 153 -3.91 -5.01 -14.47
CA GLN A 153 -2.86 -4.78 -15.47
C GLN A 153 -1.64 -5.67 -15.21
N PRO A 154 -1.17 -6.42 -16.22
CA PRO A 154 -0.03 -7.33 -16.06
C PRO A 154 1.23 -6.64 -15.51
N ALA A 155 1.49 -5.40 -15.93
CA ALA A 155 2.61 -4.61 -15.39
C ALA A 155 2.47 -4.31 -13.89
N VAL A 156 1.25 -4.04 -13.42
CA VAL A 156 0.98 -3.82 -11.98
C VAL A 156 1.17 -5.12 -11.20
N LEU A 157 0.61 -6.23 -11.70
CA LEU A 157 0.77 -7.55 -11.08
C LEU A 157 2.24 -7.99 -11.01
N ALA A 158 3.04 -7.66 -12.02
CA ALA A 158 4.49 -7.94 -12.04
C ALA A 158 5.22 -7.16 -10.93
N LEU A 159 4.89 -5.87 -10.73
CA LEU A 159 5.46 -5.06 -9.64
C LEU A 159 5.03 -5.56 -8.26
N VAL A 160 3.77 -5.99 -8.12
CA VAL A 160 3.28 -6.63 -6.89
C VAL A 160 4.05 -7.92 -6.60
N ALA A 161 4.23 -8.79 -7.60
CA ALA A 161 4.99 -10.03 -7.47
C ALA A 161 6.44 -9.77 -7.06
N HIS A 162 7.09 -8.81 -7.69
CA HIS A 162 8.47 -8.41 -7.37
C HIS A 162 8.59 -7.92 -5.91
N THR A 163 7.67 -7.05 -5.49
CA THR A 163 7.65 -6.52 -4.11
C THR A 163 7.38 -7.62 -3.08
N ALA A 164 6.44 -8.54 -3.37
CA ALA A 164 6.14 -9.67 -2.49
C ALA A 164 7.33 -10.62 -2.35
N ALA A 165 8.05 -10.89 -3.45
CA ALA A 165 9.26 -11.72 -3.44
C ALA A 165 10.38 -11.07 -2.60
N ALA A 166 10.57 -9.75 -2.70
CA ALA A 166 11.50 -9.01 -1.85
C ALA A 166 11.16 -9.15 -0.36
N GLY A 167 9.87 -9.01 -0.01
CA GLY A 167 9.39 -9.22 1.36
C GLY A 167 9.66 -10.63 1.89
N ALA A 168 9.34 -11.64 1.08
CA ALA A 168 9.59 -13.04 1.43
C ALA A 168 11.08 -13.32 1.67
N LYS A 169 11.97 -12.79 0.81
CA LYS A 169 13.42 -12.88 0.95
C LYS A 169 13.92 -12.21 2.23
N ALA A 170 13.37 -11.05 2.57
CA ALA A 170 13.73 -10.31 3.78
C ALA A 170 13.07 -10.86 5.06
N GLY A 171 12.13 -11.80 4.96
CA GLY A 171 11.32 -12.28 6.09
C GLY A 171 10.40 -11.20 6.67
N LYS A 172 10.01 -10.20 5.86
CA LYS A 172 9.19 -9.07 6.28
C LYS A 172 7.83 -9.07 5.56
N PRO A 173 6.74 -8.71 6.27
CA PRO A 173 5.40 -8.76 5.70
C PRO A 173 5.20 -7.69 4.62
N VAL A 174 4.48 -8.07 3.56
CA VAL A 174 4.01 -7.20 2.50
C VAL A 174 2.50 -7.30 2.40
N GLY A 175 1.82 -6.20 2.68
CA GLY A 175 0.37 -6.07 2.50
C GLY A 175 0.00 -5.40 1.20
N VAL A 176 -1.28 -5.50 0.83
CA VAL A 176 -1.90 -4.72 -0.26
C VAL A 176 -3.06 -3.93 0.31
N CYS A 177 -3.16 -2.67 -0.08
CA CYS A 177 -4.32 -1.81 0.16
C CYS A 177 -4.83 -1.22 -1.16
N GLY A 178 -5.97 -0.53 -1.09
CA GLY A 178 -6.63 0.01 -2.26
C GLY A 178 -7.69 -0.95 -2.83
N GLU A 179 -8.16 -0.65 -4.03
CA GLU A 179 -9.28 -1.37 -4.64
C GLU A 179 -8.97 -2.82 -4.98
N ALA A 180 -7.72 -3.13 -5.32
CA ALA A 180 -7.28 -4.50 -5.57
C ALA A 180 -7.53 -5.45 -4.38
N ALA A 181 -7.36 -4.96 -3.15
CA ALA A 181 -7.60 -5.76 -1.94
C ALA A 181 -9.08 -6.03 -1.68
N ALA A 182 -9.99 -5.29 -2.34
CA ALA A 182 -11.44 -5.42 -2.22
C ALA A 182 -12.07 -6.32 -3.30
N ASP A 183 -11.33 -6.68 -4.35
CA ASP A 183 -11.75 -7.61 -5.40
C ASP A 183 -11.49 -9.06 -4.93
N PRO A 184 -12.54 -9.89 -4.73
CA PRO A 184 -12.37 -11.25 -4.19
C PRO A 184 -11.53 -12.17 -5.07
N LEU A 185 -11.63 -12.03 -6.39
CA LEU A 185 -10.88 -12.87 -7.32
C LEU A 185 -9.41 -12.44 -7.36
N LEU A 186 -9.16 -11.13 -7.42
CA LEU A 186 -7.81 -10.56 -7.37
C LEU A 186 -7.14 -10.83 -6.02
N ALA A 187 -7.89 -10.82 -4.92
CA ALA A 187 -7.38 -11.18 -3.60
C ALA A 187 -6.73 -12.58 -3.58
N CYS A 188 -7.32 -13.55 -4.29
CA CYS A 188 -6.71 -14.89 -4.44
C CYS A 188 -5.38 -14.83 -5.20
N VAL A 189 -5.29 -14.03 -6.26
CA VAL A 189 -4.04 -13.80 -7.00
C VAL A 189 -2.99 -13.15 -6.10
N LEU A 190 -3.35 -12.10 -5.36
CA LEU A 190 -2.45 -11.40 -4.44
C LEU A 190 -1.89 -12.35 -3.37
N VAL A 191 -2.74 -13.17 -2.77
CA VAL A 191 -2.31 -14.23 -1.82
C VAL A 191 -1.36 -15.22 -2.51
N GLY A 192 -1.66 -15.63 -3.73
CA GLY A 192 -0.80 -16.51 -4.54
C GLY A 192 0.57 -15.90 -4.87
N LEU A 193 0.65 -14.59 -5.02
CA LEU A 193 1.90 -13.84 -5.21
C LEU A 193 2.74 -13.73 -3.93
N GLY A 194 2.19 -14.10 -2.75
CA GLY A 194 2.89 -14.04 -1.47
C GLY A 194 2.53 -12.83 -0.61
N ILE A 195 1.46 -12.12 -0.93
CA ILE A 195 0.94 -11.04 -0.09
C ILE A 195 0.44 -11.61 1.23
N THR A 196 0.83 -10.98 2.34
CA THR A 196 0.59 -11.46 3.70
C THR A 196 -0.63 -10.84 4.38
N SER A 197 -1.14 -9.72 3.85
CA SER A 197 -2.35 -9.05 4.36
C SER A 197 -3.05 -8.24 3.30
N LEU A 198 -4.37 -8.15 3.41
CA LEU A 198 -5.23 -7.38 2.52
C LEU A 198 -6.00 -6.36 3.36
N SER A 199 -5.89 -5.08 3.00
CA SER A 199 -6.60 -3.98 3.63
C SER A 199 -7.65 -3.44 2.67
N ALA A 200 -8.90 -3.75 2.92
CA ALA A 200 -10.03 -3.34 2.12
C ALA A 200 -11.03 -2.50 2.94
N ALA A 201 -11.93 -1.81 2.25
CA ALA A 201 -13.07 -1.18 2.90
C ALA A 201 -13.86 -2.22 3.71
N SER A 202 -14.38 -1.84 4.88
CA SER A 202 -15.06 -2.77 5.80
C SER A 202 -16.17 -3.58 5.13
N ALA A 203 -16.91 -2.97 4.19
CA ALA A 203 -17.95 -3.63 3.43
C ALA A 203 -17.46 -4.78 2.54
N ALA A 204 -16.20 -4.74 2.08
CA ALA A 204 -15.62 -5.77 1.21
C ALA A 204 -15.00 -6.94 2.00
N VAL A 205 -14.65 -6.76 3.28
CA VAL A 205 -13.92 -7.75 4.08
C VAL A 205 -14.59 -9.11 4.10
N ALA A 206 -15.90 -9.14 4.37
CA ALA A 206 -16.65 -10.40 4.42
C ALA A 206 -16.68 -11.12 3.06
N HIS A 207 -16.82 -10.36 1.96
CA HIS A 207 -16.89 -10.90 0.61
C HIS A 207 -15.54 -11.47 0.16
N VAL A 208 -14.46 -10.76 0.39
CA VAL A 208 -13.08 -11.23 0.14
C VAL A 208 -12.78 -12.47 0.99
N GLY A 209 -13.09 -12.43 2.28
CA GLY A 209 -12.89 -13.58 3.18
C GLY A 209 -13.68 -14.81 2.76
N SER A 210 -14.92 -14.63 2.32
CA SER A 210 -15.77 -15.71 1.80
C SER A 210 -15.14 -16.38 0.57
N LYS A 211 -14.64 -15.62 -0.40
CA LYS A 211 -13.94 -16.19 -1.57
C LYS A 211 -12.67 -16.93 -1.18
N LEU A 212 -11.82 -16.33 -0.34
CA LEU A 212 -10.58 -16.95 0.13
C LEU A 212 -10.83 -18.27 0.90
N ALA A 213 -11.95 -18.38 1.60
CA ALA A 213 -12.34 -19.62 2.30
C ALA A 213 -12.71 -20.79 1.35
N THR A 214 -12.96 -20.52 0.08
CA THR A 214 -13.32 -21.53 -0.92
C THR A 214 -12.14 -22.09 -1.72
N VAL A 215 -10.94 -21.54 -1.53
CA VAL A 215 -9.76 -21.89 -2.31
C VAL A 215 -8.57 -22.27 -1.44
N THR A 216 -7.65 -23.03 -2.00
CA THR A 216 -6.38 -23.39 -1.34
C THR A 216 -5.26 -22.43 -1.75
N LEU A 217 -4.20 -22.34 -0.94
CA LEU A 217 -3.00 -21.58 -1.30
C LEU A 217 -2.36 -22.09 -2.61
N ALA A 218 -2.43 -23.40 -2.86
CA ALA A 218 -1.93 -23.98 -4.11
C ALA A 218 -2.68 -23.45 -5.34
N GLN A 219 -4.00 -23.41 -5.26
CA GLN A 219 -4.85 -22.81 -6.33
C GLN A 219 -4.58 -21.29 -6.48
N CYS A 220 -4.40 -20.57 -5.38
CA CYS A 220 -4.02 -19.16 -5.45
C CYS A 220 -2.68 -18.97 -6.18
N LYS A 221 -1.67 -19.79 -5.90
CA LYS A 221 -0.37 -19.75 -6.58
C LYS A 221 -0.48 -20.09 -8.06
N GLU A 222 -1.29 -21.08 -8.42
CA GLU A 222 -1.54 -21.44 -9.81
C GLU A 222 -2.22 -20.29 -10.56
N ALA A 223 -3.25 -19.71 -9.98
CA ALA A 223 -3.95 -18.55 -10.53
C ALA A 223 -3.03 -17.34 -10.70
N ALA A 224 -2.19 -17.04 -9.70
CA ALA A 224 -1.19 -15.98 -9.78
C ALA A 224 -0.18 -16.21 -10.92
N ALA A 225 0.33 -17.43 -11.05
CA ALA A 225 1.24 -17.79 -12.13
C ALA A 225 0.58 -17.71 -13.53
N ALA A 226 -0.72 -18.00 -13.63
CA ALA A 226 -1.48 -17.85 -14.85
C ALA A 226 -1.69 -16.36 -15.20
N ALA A 227 -2.09 -15.53 -14.25
CA ALA A 227 -2.27 -14.09 -14.44
C ALA A 227 -0.99 -13.40 -14.93
N LEU A 228 0.17 -13.73 -14.36
CA LEU A 228 1.47 -13.15 -14.75
C LEU A 228 1.92 -13.50 -16.18
N LYS A 229 1.31 -14.48 -16.83
CA LYS A 229 1.64 -14.89 -18.22
C LYS A 229 0.79 -14.20 -19.27
N THR A 230 -0.19 -13.41 -18.84
CA THR A 230 -1.11 -12.72 -19.74
C THR A 230 -0.61 -11.35 -20.16
N ASP A 231 -1.16 -10.81 -21.23
CA ASP A 231 -0.83 -9.51 -21.81
C ASP A 231 -1.93 -8.45 -21.64
N SER A 232 -3.06 -8.82 -21.04
CA SER A 232 -4.20 -7.92 -20.85
C SER A 232 -4.97 -8.23 -19.58
N THR A 233 -5.72 -7.24 -19.08
CA THR A 233 -6.58 -7.38 -17.90
C THR A 233 -7.68 -8.41 -18.10
N ALA A 234 -8.25 -8.46 -19.30
CA ALA A 234 -9.30 -9.41 -19.64
C ALA A 234 -8.77 -10.84 -19.63
N ALA A 235 -7.63 -11.08 -20.30
CA ALA A 235 -6.99 -12.39 -20.31
C ALA A 235 -6.56 -12.84 -18.91
N ALA A 236 -6.09 -11.91 -18.06
CA ALA A 236 -5.73 -12.21 -16.67
C ALA A 236 -6.96 -12.69 -15.87
N ARG A 237 -8.08 -11.98 -15.96
CA ARG A 237 -9.34 -12.37 -15.29
C ARG A 237 -9.85 -13.72 -15.79
N GLU A 238 -9.83 -13.94 -17.10
CA GLU A 238 -10.26 -15.22 -17.70
C GLU A 238 -9.41 -16.39 -17.23
N ALA A 239 -8.07 -16.25 -17.30
CA ALA A 239 -7.15 -17.28 -16.85
C ALA A 239 -7.32 -17.64 -15.37
N VAL A 240 -7.54 -16.65 -14.52
CA VAL A 240 -7.77 -16.84 -13.08
C VAL A 240 -9.13 -17.46 -12.81
N SER A 241 -10.19 -17.02 -13.52
CA SER A 241 -11.55 -17.58 -13.36
C SER A 241 -11.60 -19.04 -13.80
N ALA A 242 -10.85 -19.44 -14.81
CA ALA A 242 -10.76 -20.84 -15.24
C ALA A 242 -10.17 -21.78 -14.15
N ILE A 243 -9.35 -21.24 -13.24
CA ILE A 243 -8.73 -22.01 -12.14
C ILE A 243 -9.57 -21.96 -10.87
N LEU A 244 -10.13 -20.78 -10.55
CA LEU A 244 -10.76 -20.53 -9.25
C LEU A 244 -12.30 -20.58 -9.28
N GLY A 245 -12.90 -20.63 -10.44
CA GLY A 245 -14.36 -20.68 -10.61
C GLY A 245 -15.04 -19.33 -10.40
#